data_56bf710c475fee76909d9cd2c18e6fed
#
_entry.id   56bf710c475fee76909d9cd2c18e6fed
#
_cell.length_a   1.000
_cell.length_b   1.000
_cell.length_c   1.000
_cell.angle_alpha   90.00
_cell.angle_beta   90.00
_cell.angle_gamma   90.00
#
_symmetry.space_group_name_H-M   'P 1'
#
loop_
_entity.id
_entity.type
_entity.pdbx_description
1 polymer ?
#
loop_
_entity_poly.entity_id
_entity_poly.type
_entity_poly.pdbx_seq_one_letter_code
_entity_poly.pdbx_strand_id
1 'polypeptide(L)'
;MLRQSIYWLSRPLTSLYGRMLQLNVHRHRPLPKGAKIIAANHPSTSDPFLVAHVIREPSRVLVIHHAFDVPLFGRYLRMSGHIPVHPDNGRAAFEAATQHLRQGGTLIVFPEGHLSPKEGGFCAPHTGAARLALLTGAPVIPLGISLSPRGLWHIESDMGGMWIESRYALRGPYGVTVGEPLRFDGSIGDRAYVRQASRRMMQHITELAMESQRRLQAPLLWPSILDPFIPA
;
A
#
# COMPACT_ATOMS: atom_id res chain seq x y z
N MET A 1 23.23 -1.57 4.14
CA MET A 1 23.61 -0.30 3.48
C MET A 1 22.99 -0.17 2.09
N LEU A 2 23.28 -1.01 1.10
CA LEU A 2 22.80 -0.84 -0.29
C LEU A 2 21.27 -0.63 -0.44
N ARG A 3 20.44 -1.41 0.25
CA ARG A 3 18.96 -1.31 0.18
C ARG A 3 18.43 0.02 0.70
N GLN A 4 19.01 0.54 1.77
CA GLN A 4 18.65 1.86 2.29
C GLN A 4 19.04 2.96 1.30
N SER A 5 20.22 2.85 0.68
CA SER A 5 20.66 3.79 -0.33
C SER A 5 19.72 3.84 -1.53
N ILE A 6 19.24 2.69 -2.04
CA ILE A 6 18.27 2.62 -3.14
C ILE A 6 16.96 3.32 -2.77
N TYR A 7 16.45 3.07 -1.58
CA TYR A 7 15.26 3.77 -1.08
C TYR A 7 15.44 5.29 -1.10
N TRP A 8 16.55 5.79 -0.56
CA TRP A 8 16.79 7.24 -0.52
C TRP A 8 17.02 7.85 -1.91
N LEU A 9 17.66 7.12 -2.82
CA LEU A 9 17.87 7.54 -4.22
C LEU A 9 16.55 7.60 -5.01
N SER A 10 15.59 6.73 -4.71
CA SER A 10 14.28 6.73 -5.39
C SER A 10 13.33 7.84 -4.90
N ARG A 11 13.58 8.42 -3.72
CA ARG A 11 12.69 9.42 -3.12
C ARG A 11 12.44 10.68 -3.96
N PRO A 12 13.42 11.30 -4.61
CA PRO A 12 13.15 12.47 -5.47
C PRO A 12 12.16 12.13 -6.58
N LEU A 13 12.33 10.97 -7.22
CA LEU A 13 11.44 10.51 -8.29
C LEU A 13 10.01 10.26 -7.78
N THR A 14 9.86 9.53 -6.67
CA THR A 14 8.54 9.28 -6.06
C THR A 14 7.92 10.57 -5.53
N SER A 15 8.71 11.54 -5.08
CA SER A 15 8.23 12.86 -4.66
C SER A 15 7.69 13.67 -5.85
N LEU A 16 8.43 13.68 -6.97
CA LEU A 16 7.98 14.32 -8.20
C LEU A 16 6.70 13.67 -8.73
N TYR A 17 6.65 12.35 -8.71
CA TYR A 17 5.47 11.59 -9.11
C TYR A 17 4.26 11.90 -8.20
N GLY A 18 4.46 11.95 -6.89
CA GLY A 18 3.41 12.35 -5.95
C GLY A 18 2.88 13.77 -6.19
N ARG A 19 3.78 14.73 -6.50
CA ARG A 19 3.37 16.10 -6.88
C ARG A 19 2.54 16.12 -8.17
N MET A 20 2.96 15.37 -9.19
CA MET A 20 2.23 15.26 -10.46
C MET A 20 0.81 14.69 -10.22
N LEU A 21 0.67 13.76 -9.29
CA LEU A 21 -0.62 13.19 -8.90
C LEU A 21 -1.38 14.02 -7.85
N GLN A 22 -0.92 15.20 -7.49
CA GLN A 22 -1.54 16.00 -6.42
C GLN A 22 -1.79 15.17 -5.16
N LEU A 23 -0.76 14.41 -4.75
CA LEU A 23 -0.85 13.46 -3.64
C LEU A 23 -1.30 14.14 -2.35
N ASN A 24 -2.49 13.80 -1.89
CA ASN A 24 -3.11 14.28 -0.66
C ASN A 24 -3.01 13.20 0.43
N VAL A 25 -2.27 13.47 1.49
CA VAL A 25 -2.02 12.51 2.57
C VAL A 25 -2.61 13.03 3.88
N HIS A 26 -3.47 12.22 4.49
CA HIS A 26 -3.95 12.44 5.85
C HIS A 26 -3.48 11.31 6.77
N ARG A 27 -3.18 11.63 8.01
CA ARG A 27 -2.78 10.65 9.02
C ARG A 27 -3.57 10.88 10.30
N HIS A 28 -4.22 9.84 10.78
CA HIS A 28 -4.88 9.91 12.08
C HIS A 28 -3.85 9.96 13.21
N ARG A 29 -2.71 9.27 13.06
CA ARG A 29 -1.60 9.26 14.03
C ARG A 29 -0.24 9.13 13.36
N PRO A 30 0.85 9.49 14.04
CA PRO A 30 2.21 9.15 13.61
C PRO A 30 2.39 7.62 13.53
N LEU A 31 3.22 7.19 12.59
CA LEU A 31 3.57 5.77 12.46
C LEU A 31 4.41 5.30 13.67
N PRO A 32 4.13 4.13 14.24
CA PRO A 32 4.94 3.56 15.31
C PRO A 32 6.35 3.24 14.80
N LYS A 33 7.34 3.30 15.68
CA LYS A 33 8.70 2.81 15.40
C LYS A 33 8.74 1.28 15.39
N GLY A 34 9.74 0.71 14.69
CA GLY A 34 9.97 -0.73 14.64
C GLY A 34 9.09 -1.47 13.63
N ALA A 35 8.98 -2.79 13.82
CA ALA A 35 8.24 -3.66 12.93
C ALA A 35 6.78 -3.24 12.76
N LYS A 36 6.31 -3.20 11.53
CA LYS A 36 4.90 -2.93 11.21
C LYS A 36 4.51 -3.46 9.83
N ILE A 37 3.24 -3.74 9.67
CA ILE A 37 2.62 -4.12 8.40
C ILE A 37 1.77 -2.95 7.93
N ILE A 38 2.08 -2.43 6.77
CA ILE A 38 1.25 -1.43 6.07
C ILE A 38 0.31 -2.20 5.17
N ALA A 39 -0.98 -2.12 5.41
CA ALA A 39 -1.99 -2.83 4.63
C ALA A 39 -2.89 -1.83 3.90
N ALA A 40 -2.96 -1.89 2.58
CA ALA A 40 -3.71 -0.95 1.76
C ALA A 40 -4.59 -1.66 0.73
N ASN A 41 -5.68 -1.03 0.27
CA ASN A 41 -6.34 -1.42 -0.97
C ASN A 41 -5.45 -1.13 -2.18
N HIS A 42 -5.76 -1.73 -3.33
CA HIS A 42 -4.87 -1.72 -4.49
C HIS A 42 -5.54 -1.25 -5.79
N PRO A 43 -5.98 0.01 -5.88
CA PRO A 43 -6.64 0.51 -7.09
C PRO A 43 -5.70 0.69 -8.29
N SER A 44 -4.38 0.78 -8.09
CA SER A 44 -3.40 1.08 -9.14
C SER A 44 -2.08 0.33 -8.95
N THR A 45 -1.47 -0.11 -10.04
CA THR A 45 -0.11 -0.67 -10.07
C THR A 45 0.95 0.31 -9.54
N SER A 46 0.62 1.61 -9.47
CA SER A 46 1.49 2.65 -8.91
C SER A 46 1.50 2.69 -7.38
N ASP A 47 0.55 2.05 -6.70
CA ASP A 47 0.34 2.17 -5.25
C ASP A 47 1.57 1.79 -4.41
N PRO A 48 2.34 0.73 -4.73
CA PRO A 48 3.51 0.38 -3.94
C PRO A 48 4.52 1.52 -3.81
N PHE A 49 4.73 2.29 -4.87
CA PHE A 49 5.65 3.43 -4.88
C PHE A 49 5.13 4.60 -4.05
N LEU A 50 3.82 4.89 -4.18
CA LEU A 50 3.19 6.00 -3.46
C LEU A 50 3.02 5.67 -1.97
N VAL A 51 2.66 4.43 -1.62
CA VAL A 51 2.62 4.00 -0.23
C VAL A 51 4.01 4.06 0.40
N ALA A 52 5.06 3.55 -0.26
CA ALA A 52 6.44 3.67 0.21
C ALA A 52 6.88 5.13 0.38
N HIS A 53 6.45 6.02 -0.52
CA HIS A 53 6.69 7.47 -0.39
C HIS A 53 5.98 8.07 0.82
N VAL A 54 4.72 7.68 1.04
CA VAL A 54 3.89 8.17 2.16
C VAL A 54 4.47 7.74 3.49
N ILE A 55 4.87 6.48 3.67
CA ILE A 55 5.38 5.98 4.97
C ILE A 55 6.76 6.53 5.34
N ARG A 56 7.54 7.04 4.40
CA ARG A 56 8.83 7.72 4.57
C ARG A 56 9.90 6.91 5.30
N GLU A 57 9.89 5.61 5.17
CA GLU A 57 10.92 4.71 5.72
C GLU A 57 11.18 3.53 4.77
N PRO A 58 12.38 2.92 4.82
CA PRO A 58 12.68 1.73 4.03
C PRO A 58 11.69 0.61 4.32
N SER A 59 11.09 0.08 3.28
CA SER A 59 10.08 -0.96 3.38
C SER A 59 10.25 -2.03 2.31
N ARG A 60 9.71 -3.22 2.54
CA ARG A 60 9.59 -4.25 1.54
C ARG A 60 8.13 -4.40 1.12
N VAL A 61 7.91 -4.77 -0.13
CA VAL A 61 6.58 -5.03 -0.70
C VAL A 61 6.52 -6.50 -1.08
N LEU A 62 5.36 -7.13 -0.87
CA LEU A 62 5.03 -8.41 -1.50
C LEU A 62 4.60 -8.13 -2.93
N VAL A 63 5.33 -8.66 -3.91
CA VAL A 63 5.14 -8.37 -5.33
C VAL A 63 5.03 -9.68 -6.10
N ILE A 64 4.09 -9.76 -7.05
CA ILE A 64 3.96 -10.93 -7.93
C ILE A 64 5.30 -11.25 -8.62
N HIS A 65 5.68 -12.51 -8.67
CA HIS A 65 7.01 -12.94 -9.12
C HIS A 65 7.33 -12.50 -10.56
N HIS A 66 6.37 -12.50 -11.47
CA HIS A 66 6.56 -12.05 -12.86
C HIS A 66 7.11 -10.62 -12.99
N ALA A 67 6.82 -9.73 -12.02
CA ALA A 67 7.38 -8.38 -12.01
C ALA A 67 8.92 -8.38 -11.86
N PHE A 68 9.48 -9.45 -11.29
CA PHE A 68 10.93 -9.61 -11.16
C PHE A 68 11.62 -10.02 -12.46
N ASP A 69 10.87 -10.47 -13.47
CA ASP A 69 11.38 -10.87 -14.79
C ASP A 69 11.43 -9.69 -15.76
N VAL A 70 10.77 -8.57 -15.41
CA VAL A 70 10.81 -7.35 -16.23
C VAL A 70 12.23 -6.74 -16.18
N PRO A 71 12.88 -6.52 -17.34
CA PRO A 71 14.22 -5.92 -17.40
C PRO A 71 14.29 -4.59 -16.64
N LEU A 72 15.43 -4.33 -15.99
CA LEU A 72 15.67 -3.16 -15.14
C LEU A 72 14.77 -3.09 -13.91
N PHE A 73 13.45 -3.23 -14.07
CA PHE A 73 12.50 -3.19 -12.96
C PHE A 73 12.68 -4.37 -12.00
N GLY A 74 12.80 -5.59 -12.51
CA GLY A 74 13.07 -6.76 -11.69
C GLY A 74 14.43 -6.67 -10.97
N ARG A 75 15.44 -6.05 -11.61
CA ARG A 75 16.72 -5.76 -10.94
C ARG A 75 16.53 -4.77 -9.79
N TYR A 76 15.76 -3.71 -9.99
CA TYR A 76 15.40 -2.76 -8.94
C TYR A 76 14.67 -3.46 -7.77
N LEU A 77 13.67 -4.31 -8.05
CA LEU A 77 12.93 -5.04 -7.03
C LEU A 77 13.84 -5.95 -6.18
N ARG A 78 14.74 -6.68 -6.83
CA ARG A 78 15.73 -7.54 -6.15
C ARG A 78 16.71 -6.74 -5.29
N MET A 79 17.26 -5.66 -5.83
CA MET A 79 18.21 -4.80 -5.12
C MET A 79 17.56 -4.08 -3.93
N SER A 80 16.29 -3.66 -4.05
CA SER A 80 15.50 -3.07 -2.98
C SER A 80 15.07 -4.11 -1.92
N GLY A 81 15.17 -5.41 -2.25
CA GLY A 81 14.83 -6.51 -1.36
C GLY A 81 13.34 -6.72 -1.22
N HIS A 82 12.55 -6.33 -2.22
CA HIS A 82 11.14 -6.71 -2.29
C HIS A 82 10.99 -8.23 -2.37
N ILE A 83 9.86 -8.75 -1.96
CA ILE A 83 9.64 -10.19 -1.75
C ILE A 83 8.74 -10.72 -2.88
N PRO A 84 9.25 -11.65 -3.73
CA PRO A 84 8.43 -12.26 -4.76
C PRO A 84 7.37 -13.19 -4.17
N VAL A 85 6.16 -13.09 -4.69
CA VAL A 85 5.04 -13.98 -4.37
C VAL A 85 4.75 -14.87 -5.56
N HIS A 86 4.92 -16.18 -5.38
CA HIS A 86 4.53 -17.18 -6.36
C HIS A 86 3.15 -17.71 -6.01
N PRO A 87 2.22 -17.82 -6.96
CA PRO A 87 0.87 -18.34 -6.70
C PRO A 87 0.88 -19.73 -6.05
N ASP A 88 1.77 -20.60 -6.51
CA ASP A 88 1.88 -21.98 -6.05
C ASP A 88 2.79 -22.15 -4.82
N ASN A 89 3.55 -21.13 -4.44
CA ASN A 89 4.50 -21.18 -3.33
C ASN A 89 4.48 -19.91 -2.48
N GLY A 90 3.32 -19.59 -1.93
CA GLY A 90 3.17 -18.47 -1.00
C GLY A 90 3.92 -18.64 0.33
N ARG A 91 4.36 -19.86 0.64
CA ARG A 91 5.09 -20.18 1.87
C ARG A 91 6.44 -19.46 1.94
N ALA A 92 7.23 -19.50 0.88
CA ALA A 92 8.53 -18.81 0.84
C ALA A 92 8.41 -17.31 1.05
N ALA A 93 7.41 -16.68 0.41
CA ALA A 93 7.12 -15.26 0.62
C ALA A 93 6.70 -14.96 2.06
N PHE A 94 5.87 -15.83 2.67
CA PHE A 94 5.43 -15.70 4.05
C PHE A 94 6.59 -15.81 5.05
N GLU A 95 7.50 -16.76 4.84
CA GLU A 95 8.69 -16.94 5.67
C GLU A 95 9.64 -15.72 5.56
N ALA A 96 9.91 -15.25 4.34
CA ALA A 96 10.72 -14.05 4.09
C ALA A 96 10.12 -12.78 4.72
N ALA A 97 8.80 -12.61 4.63
CA ALA A 97 8.07 -11.52 5.26
C ALA A 97 8.13 -11.59 6.79
N THR A 98 7.95 -12.79 7.36
CA THR A 98 8.06 -13.05 8.80
C THR A 98 9.46 -12.68 9.31
N GLN A 99 10.50 -13.13 8.62
CA GLN A 99 11.88 -12.82 8.98
C GLN A 99 12.14 -11.31 8.95
N HIS A 100 11.65 -10.61 7.90
CA HIS A 100 11.79 -9.16 7.78
C HIS A 100 11.12 -8.41 8.94
N LEU A 101 9.91 -8.79 9.31
CA LEU A 101 9.18 -8.20 10.44
C LEU A 101 9.89 -8.48 11.77
N ARG A 102 10.39 -9.69 12.01
CA ARG A 102 11.16 -10.03 13.22
C ARG A 102 12.46 -9.25 13.36
N GLN A 103 13.02 -8.77 12.24
CA GLN A 103 14.18 -7.88 12.20
C GLN A 103 13.82 -6.40 12.41
N GLY A 104 12.57 -6.09 12.76
CA GLY A 104 12.11 -4.72 12.97
C GLY A 104 11.73 -3.96 11.69
N GLY A 105 11.62 -4.67 10.55
CA GLY A 105 11.36 -4.04 9.26
C GLY A 105 9.90 -3.68 9.03
N THR A 106 9.67 -2.84 8.03
CA THR A 106 8.34 -2.44 7.55
C THR A 106 7.98 -3.21 6.29
N LEU A 107 6.80 -3.82 6.30
CA LEU A 107 6.26 -4.60 5.18
C LEU A 107 5.01 -3.92 4.63
N ILE A 108 4.96 -3.71 3.33
CA ILE A 108 3.76 -3.25 2.61
C ILE A 108 3.07 -4.47 1.99
N VAL A 109 1.78 -4.59 2.23
CA VAL A 109 0.93 -5.65 1.68
C VAL A 109 -0.36 -5.06 1.13
N PHE A 110 -0.87 -5.67 0.08
CA PHE A 110 -2.19 -5.41 -0.46
C PHE A 110 -3.04 -6.66 -0.21
N PRO A 111 -3.91 -6.66 0.82
CA PRO A 111 -4.63 -7.86 1.25
C PRO A 111 -5.53 -8.46 0.17
N GLU A 112 -5.95 -7.69 -0.81
CA GLU A 112 -6.74 -8.13 -1.95
C GLU A 112 -5.99 -9.14 -2.83
N GLY A 113 -4.64 -9.08 -2.85
CA GLY A 113 -3.78 -9.97 -3.64
C GLY A 113 -3.70 -9.64 -5.13
N HIS A 114 -4.56 -8.76 -5.61
CA HIS A 114 -4.63 -8.22 -6.98
C HIS A 114 -5.18 -6.79 -6.94
N LEU A 115 -5.30 -6.15 -8.10
CA LEU A 115 -5.89 -4.81 -8.20
C LEU A 115 -7.36 -4.82 -7.77
N SER A 116 -7.80 -3.79 -7.05
CA SER A 116 -9.21 -3.58 -6.69
C SER A 116 -10.09 -3.56 -7.96
N PRO A 117 -11.40 -3.87 -7.89
CA PRO A 117 -12.28 -3.89 -9.06
C PRO A 117 -12.28 -2.57 -9.85
N LYS A 118 -12.36 -2.65 -11.19
CA LYS A 118 -12.39 -1.47 -12.09
C LYS A 118 -13.60 -0.58 -11.84
N GLU A 119 -14.71 -1.20 -11.56
CA GLU A 119 -16.02 -0.57 -11.34
C GLU A 119 -16.11 0.08 -9.96
N GLY A 120 -15.05 -0.03 -9.17
CA GLY A 120 -15.01 0.38 -7.78
C GLY A 120 -15.31 -0.75 -6.80
N GLY A 121 -15.17 -0.45 -5.51
CA GLY A 121 -15.31 -1.47 -4.47
C GLY A 121 -13.98 -2.13 -4.09
N PHE A 122 -14.06 -3.26 -3.39
CA PHE A 122 -12.93 -3.95 -2.81
C PHE A 122 -13.11 -5.46 -2.92
N CYS A 123 -12.01 -6.18 -3.08
CA CYS A 123 -12.04 -7.63 -3.07
C CYS A 123 -11.94 -8.19 -1.65
N ALA A 124 -12.39 -9.43 -1.49
CA ALA A 124 -12.24 -10.15 -0.24
C ALA A 124 -10.74 -10.32 0.10
N PRO A 125 -10.32 -10.03 1.34
CA PRO A 125 -8.92 -10.09 1.70
C PRO A 125 -8.41 -11.52 1.83
N HIS A 126 -7.20 -11.78 1.35
CA HIS A 126 -6.41 -12.93 1.73
C HIS A 126 -5.96 -12.87 3.19
N THR A 127 -5.71 -14.02 3.80
CA THR A 127 -5.38 -14.12 5.23
C THR A 127 -3.90 -13.86 5.56
N GLY A 128 -3.04 -13.68 4.56
CA GLY A 128 -1.59 -13.57 4.73
C GLY A 128 -1.17 -12.46 5.69
N ALA A 129 -1.72 -11.26 5.55
CA ALA A 129 -1.39 -10.11 6.39
C ALA A 129 -1.81 -10.32 7.86
N ALA A 130 -3.00 -10.86 8.11
CA ALA A 130 -3.46 -11.18 9.47
C ALA A 130 -2.61 -12.27 10.12
N ARG A 131 -2.24 -13.31 9.35
CA ARG A 131 -1.35 -14.37 9.85
C ARG A 131 0.04 -13.84 10.20
N LEU A 132 0.60 -12.91 9.39
CA LEU A 132 1.87 -12.25 9.69
C LEU A 132 1.78 -11.43 10.97
N ALA A 133 0.70 -10.65 11.15
CA ALA A 133 0.47 -9.86 12.34
C ALA A 133 0.40 -10.74 13.61
N LEU A 134 -0.39 -11.83 13.55
CA LEU A 134 -0.53 -12.77 14.66
C LEU A 134 0.78 -13.50 15.00
N LEU A 135 1.56 -13.88 13.98
CA LEU A 135 2.81 -14.61 14.18
C LEU A 135 3.95 -13.73 14.71
N THR A 136 3.96 -12.45 14.36
CA THR A 136 5.08 -11.55 14.66
C THR A 136 4.76 -10.53 15.75
N GLY A 137 3.48 -10.34 16.12
CA GLY A 137 3.03 -9.27 17.00
C GLY A 137 3.15 -7.87 16.37
N ALA A 138 3.53 -7.77 15.10
CA ALA A 138 3.65 -6.50 14.41
C ALA A 138 2.27 -5.83 14.24
N PRO A 139 2.13 -4.54 14.60
CA PRO A 139 0.89 -3.82 14.36
C PRO A 139 0.62 -3.68 12.86
N VAL A 140 -0.65 -3.73 12.48
CA VAL A 140 -1.10 -3.44 11.12
C VAL A 140 -1.54 -1.99 11.06
N ILE A 141 -0.99 -1.24 10.12
CA ILE A 141 -1.40 0.13 9.82
C ILE A 141 -2.25 0.08 8.56
N PRO A 142 -3.58 0.24 8.68
CA PRO A 142 -4.43 0.26 7.51
C PRO A 142 -4.28 1.59 6.76
N LEU A 143 -4.20 1.52 5.45
CA LEU A 143 -4.20 2.66 4.54
C LEU A 143 -5.36 2.56 3.57
N GLY A 144 -6.09 3.67 3.42
CA GLY A 144 -7.13 3.79 2.41
C GLY A 144 -6.68 4.67 1.25
N ILE A 145 -6.66 4.12 0.04
CA ILE A 145 -6.28 4.80 -1.19
C ILE A 145 -7.53 5.12 -2.00
N SER A 146 -7.64 6.36 -2.48
CA SER A 146 -8.62 6.78 -3.47
C SER A 146 -7.95 7.59 -4.56
N LEU A 147 -8.39 7.39 -5.80
CA LEU A 147 -7.88 8.09 -6.96
C LEU A 147 -8.99 8.25 -8.01
N SER A 148 -8.81 9.19 -8.94
CA SER A 148 -9.75 9.39 -10.04
C SER A 148 -9.57 8.30 -11.12
N PRO A 149 -10.61 7.54 -11.47
CA PRO A 149 -10.53 6.57 -12.58
C PRO A 149 -10.11 7.20 -13.91
N ARG A 150 -10.45 8.49 -14.14
CA ARG A 150 -10.08 9.24 -15.35
C ARG A 150 -8.57 9.48 -15.48
N GLY A 151 -7.82 9.34 -14.39
CA GLY A 151 -6.37 9.49 -14.36
C GLY A 151 -5.60 8.19 -14.56
N LEU A 152 -6.28 7.07 -14.75
CA LEU A 152 -5.66 5.76 -14.91
C LEU A 152 -5.38 5.44 -16.37
N TRP A 153 -4.18 4.94 -16.62
CA TRP A 153 -3.80 4.32 -17.88
C TRP A 153 -3.79 2.80 -17.71
N HIS A 154 -4.58 2.12 -18.56
CA HIS A 154 -4.77 0.68 -18.51
C HIS A 154 -3.87 0.01 -19.53
N ILE A 155 -3.16 -1.03 -19.12
CA ILE A 155 -2.37 -1.90 -19.96
C ILE A 155 -2.77 -3.34 -19.63
N GLU A 156 -3.07 -4.10 -20.67
CA GLU A 156 -3.19 -5.55 -20.58
C GLU A 156 -1.99 -6.16 -21.30
N SER A 157 -1.29 -7.07 -20.65
CA SER A 157 -0.12 -7.74 -21.20
C SER A 157 -0.16 -9.22 -20.90
N ASP A 158 0.25 -10.02 -21.86
CA ASP A 158 0.55 -11.43 -21.63
C ASP A 158 1.97 -11.55 -21.07
N MET A 159 2.07 -12.07 -19.86
CA MET A 159 3.34 -12.35 -19.20
C MET A 159 3.49 -13.88 -19.03
N GLY A 160 3.94 -14.55 -20.08
CA GLY A 160 4.18 -16.00 -20.05
C GLY A 160 2.91 -16.85 -20.01
N GLY A 161 1.89 -16.46 -20.78
CA GLY A 161 0.58 -17.15 -20.87
C GLY A 161 -0.43 -16.71 -19.80
N MET A 162 -0.08 -15.74 -18.98
CA MET A 162 -0.99 -15.13 -18.01
C MET A 162 -1.29 -13.68 -18.40
N TRP A 163 -2.57 -13.37 -18.62
CA TRP A 163 -3.04 -12.01 -18.85
C TRP A 163 -2.97 -11.21 -17.55
N ILE A 164 -2.11 -10.19 -17.54
CA ILE A 164 -1.94 -9.29 -16.39
C ILE A 164 -2.49 -7.92 -16.75
N GLU A 165 -3.45 -7.49 -15.98
CA GLU A 165 -3.91 -6.11 -16.00
C GLU A 165 -3.01 -5.23 -15.15
N SER A 166 -2.58 -4.11 -15.71
CA SER A 166 -1.87 -3.05 -15.01
C SER A 166 -2.60 -1.73 -15.19
N ARG A 167 -2.73 -0.99 -14.11
CA ARG A 167 -3.36 0.34 -14.07
C ARG A 167 -2.38 1.34 -13.46
N TYR A 168 -1.88 2.27 -14.26
CA TYR A 168 -0.94 3.29 -13.81
C TYR A 168 -1.64 4.63 -13.59
N ALA A 169 -1.45 5.24 -12.42
CA ALA A 169 -1.95 6.58 -12.16
C ALA A 169 -1.09 7.61 -12.91
N LEU A 170 -1.62 8.25 -13.94
CA LEU A 170 -0.93 9.29 -14.71
C LEU A 170 -1.37 10.70 -14.33
N ARG A 171 -2.56 10.84 -13.75
CA ARG A 171 -3.12 12.13 -13.33
C ARG A 171 -3.81 11.98 -11.97
N GLY A 172 -3.68 13.02 -11.14
CA GLY A 172 -4.38 13.11 -9.87
C GLY A 172 -5.82 13.58 -9.97
N PRO A 173 -6.47 13.77 -8.83
CA PRO A 173 -5.89 13.68 -7.50
C PRO A 173 -5.74 12.23 -7.00
N TYR A 174 -4.75 12.00 -6.13
CA TYR A 174 -4.49 10.74 -5.46
C TYR A 174 -4.53 10.94 -3.94
N GLY A 175 -5.46 10.33 -3.26
CA GLY A 175 -5.67 10.47 -1.81
C GLY A 175 -5.22 9.26 -1.04
N VAL A 176 -4.57 9.48 0.10
CA VAL A 176 -4.19 8.45 1.06
C VAL A 176 -4.59 8.87 2.45
N THR A 177 -5.36 8.04 3.14
CA THR A 177 -5.58 8.16 4.58
C THR A 177 -4.86 7.04 5.30
N VAL A 178 -4.03 7.40 6.27
CA VAL A 178 -3.30 6.47 7.13
C VAL A 178 -4.04 6.36 8.45
N GLY A 179 -4.54 5.18 8.76
CA GLY A 179 -5.32 4.91 9.96
C GLY A 179 -4.48 4.63 11.21
N GLU A 180 -5.17 4.34 12.31
CA GLU A 180 -4.54 3.95 13.56
C GLU A 180 -4.01 2.51 13.52
N PRO A 181 -2.95 2.20 14.30
CA PRO A 181 -2.41 0.85 14.40
C PRO A 181 -3.43 -0.15 14.94
N LEU A 182 -3.68 -1.22 14.21
CA LEU A 182 -4.46 -2.36 14.64
C LEU A 182 -3.55 -3.43 15.24
N ARG A 183 -3.94 -3.99 16.37
CA ARG A 183 -3.29 -5.16 16.96
C ARG A 183 -4.27 -6.32 16.97
N PHE A 184 -3.74 -7.50 16.74
CA PHE A 184 -4.50 -8.75 16.73
C PHE A 184 -3.84 -9.71 17.72
N ASP A 185 -4.63 -10.15 18.69
CA ASP A 185 -4.19 -11.08 19.74
C ASP A 185 -4.98 -12.38 19.59
N GLY A 186 -4.31 -13.44 19.18
CA GLY A 186 -4.93 -14.73 18.93
C GLY A 186 -3.95 -15.74 18.34
N SER A 187 -4.46 -16.94 18.08
CA SER A 187 -3.65 -18.01 17.50
C SER A 187 -3.73 -18.02 15.98
N ILE A 188 -2.59 -18.15 15.31
CA ILE A 188 -2.53 -18.39 13.87
C ILE A 188 -3.19 -19.71 13.46
N GLY A 189 -3.34 -20.66 14.39
CA GLY A 189 -4.03 -21.93 14.20
C GLY A 189 -5.56 -21.80 14.19
N ASP A 190 -6.10 -20.75 14.81
CA ASP A 190 -7.53 -20.47 14.77
C ASP A 190 -7.92 -19.83 13.43
N ARG A 191 -8.34 -20.69 12.49
CA ARG A 191 -8.73 -20.28 11.15
C ARG A 191 -9.93 -19.31 11.12
N ALA A 192 -10.84 -19.42 12.10
CA ALA A 192 -12.00 -18.54 12.19
C ALA A 192 -11.56 -17.13 12.60
N TYR A 193 -10.73 -17.04 13.64
CA TYR A 193 -10.16 -15.77 14.10
C TYR A 193 -9.28 -15.12 13.03
N VAL A 194 -8.43 -15.87 12.33
CA VAL A 194 -7.61 -15.34 11.23
C VAL A 194 -8.47 -14.71 10.14
N ARG A 195 -9.56 -15.36 9.74
CA ARG A 195 -10.51 -14.79 8.77
C ARG A 195 -11.20 -13.54 9.29
N GLN A 196 -11.59 -13.54 10.58
CA GLN A 196 -12.18 -12.37 11.23
C GLN A 196 -11.21 -11.19 11.26
N ALA A 197 -9.95 -11.42 11.66
CA ALA A 197 -8.89 -10.41 11.66
C ALA A 197 -8.64 -9.83 10.26
N SER A 198 -8.63 -10.68 9.21
CA SER A 198 -8.49 -10.22 7.83
C SER A 198 -9.67 -9.33 7.40
N ARG A 199 -10.90 -9.72 7.72
CA ARG A 199 -12.10 -8.91 7.42
C ARG A 199 -12.09 -7.59 8.18
N ARG A 200 -11.75 -7.60 9.47
CA ARG A 200 -11.63 -6.38 10.28
C ARG A 200 -10.57 -5.42 9.70
N MET A 201 -9.42 -5.93 9.30
CA MET A 201 -8.38 -5.15 8.62
C MET A 201 -8.92 -4.51 7.34
N MET A 202 -9.60 -5.30 6.49
CA MET A 202 -10.15 -4.80 5.22
C MET A 202 -11.27 -3.78 5.43
N GLN A 203 -12.09 -3.95 6.45
CA GLN A 203 -13.10 -2.96 6.83
C GLN A 203 -12.46 -1.60 7.13
N HIS A 204 -11.42 -1.55 7.96
CA HIS A 204 -10.70 -0.30 8.23
C HIS A 204 -10.08 0.31 6.98
N ILE A 205 -9.48 -0.51 6.10
CA ILE A 205 -8.95 -0.04 4.81
C ILE A 205 -10.05 0.60 3.97
N THR A 206 -11.22 -0.03 3.90
CA THR A 206 -12.39 0.47 3.15
C THR A 206 -12.88 1.81 3.71
N GLU A 207 -13.03 1.93 5.03
CA GLU A 207 -13.45 3.17 5.69
C GLU A 207 -12.47 4.32 5.40
N LEU A 208 -11.16 4.04 5.45
CA LEU A 208 -10.11 5.02 5.15
C LEU A 208 -10.05 5.39 3.64
N ALA A 209 -10.34 4.44 2.75
CA ALA A 209 -10.43 4.73 1.32
C ALA A 209 -11.62 5.64 1.01
N MET A 210 -12.77 5.40 1.65
CA MET A 210 -13.94 6.28 1.57
C MET A 210 -13.65 7.67 2.16
N GLU A 211 -12.88 7.74 3.25
CA GLU A 211 -12.43 9.03 3.79
C GLU A 211 -11.52 9.77 2.81
N SER A 212 -10.55 9.07 2.19
CA SER A 212 -9.72 9.64 1.14
C SER A 212 -10.56 10.16 -0.03
N GLN A 213 -11.58 9.40 -0.45
CA GLN A 213 -12.49 9.82 -1.53
C GLN A 213 -13.25 11.09 -1.18
N ARG A 214 -13.84 11.17 0.02
CA ARG A 214 -14.55 12.38 0.48
C ARG A 214 -13.65 13.61 0.49
N ARG A 215 -12.40 13.47 0.93
CA ARG A 215 -11.43 14.59 0.96
C ARG A 215 -11.02 15.03 -0.44
N LEU A 216 -10.94 14.13 -1.41
CA LEU A 216 -10.66 14.49 -2.81
C LEU A 216 -11.84 15.18 -3.49
N GLN A 217 -13.07 14.89 -3.07
CA GLN A 217 -14.30 15.45 -3.60
C GLN A 217 -14.71 16.76 -2.89
N ALA A 218 -14.21 16.99 -1.67
CA ALA A 218 -14.45 18.25 -0.98
C ALA A 218 -13.88 19.40 -1.81
N PRO A 219 -14.64 20.49 -2.02
CA PRO A 219 -14.08 21.69 -2.62
C PRO A 219 -12.83 22.05 -1.79
N LEU A 220 -11.73 22.36 -2.47
CA LEU A 220 -10.55 22.90 -1.81
C LEU A 220 -11.05 24.15 -1.05
N LEU A 221 -11.20 24.00 0.27
CA LEU A 221 -11.29 25.16 1.14
C LEU A 221 -9.89 25.78 1.02
N TRP A 222 -9.77 26.73 0.07
CA TRP A 222 -8.64 27.62 -0.01
C TRP A 222 -8.53 28.21 1.40
N PRO A 223 -7.44 28.03 2.14
CA PRO A 223 -7.27 28.80 3.33
C PRO A 223 -7.35 30.24 2.86
N SER A 224 -8.30 30.97 3.38
CA SER A 224 -8.45 32.41 3.17
C SER A 224 -7.27 33.13 3.81
N ILE A 225 -6.09 32.98 3.19
CA ILE A 225 -4.85 33.69 3.58
C ILE A 225 -4.86 35.11 2.99
N LEU A 226 -5.90 35.49 2.26
CA LEU A 226 -6.04 36.82 1.69
C LEU A 226 -7.42 37.42 1.98
N ASP A 227 -7.77 37.56 3.24
CA ASP A 227 -8.69 38.62 3.61
C ASP A 227 -8.18 39.39 4.84
N PRO A 228 -7.20 40.31 4.66
CA PRO A 228 -6.79 41.24 5.69
C PRO A 228 -7.68 42.46 5.75
N PHE A 229 -8.82 42.52 5.01
CA PHE A 229 -9.70 43.67 4.95
C PHE A 229 -11.16 43.26 5.08
N ILE A 230 -11.64 42.94 6.29
CA ILE A 230 -12.98 43.24 6.72
C ILE A 230 -12.85 44.34 7.75
N PRO A 231 -13.15 45.62 7.43
CA PRO A 231 -13.29 46.67 8.42
C PRO A 231 -14.51 46.37 9.29
N ALA A 232 -14.39 46.71 10.57
CA ALA A 232 -15.37 46.61 11.63
C ALA A 232 -16.71 47.26 11.31
#